data_5e2b5461c262291c9bee79789ed4e341
#
_entry.id   5e2b5461c262291c9bee79789ed4e341
#
_cell.length_a   1.000
_cell.length_b   1.000
_cell.length_c   1.000
_cell.angle_alpha   90.00
_cell.angle_beta   90.00
_cell.angle_gamma   90.00
#
_symmetry.space_group_name_H-M   'P 1'
#
loop_
_entity.id
_entity.type
_entity.pdbx_description
1 polymer ?
#
loop_
_entity_poly.entity_id
_entity_poly.type
_entity_poly.pdbx_seq_one_letter_code
_entity_poly.pdbx_strand_id
1 'polypeptide(L)'
;MRAAFVKQLPKTISNIEDVRQLVRVSGSVAANWIEADEALSKKDFLMHVKICRKEANESRLFLRLIDTGLAKATLAIRDKLAEEARELTLIFSAIIAKTE
;
A
#
# COMPACT_ATOMS: atom_id res chain seq x y z
N MET A 1 0.26 0.82 -7.62
CA MET A 1 -0.24 -0.52 -7.94
C MET A 1 -0.43 -0.67 -9.44
N ARG A 2 -0.16 -1.84 -9.97
CA ARG A 2 -0.23 -2.07 -11.42
C ARG A 2 -1.65 -2.47 -11.84
N ALA A 3 -2.24 -1.71 -12.77
CA ALA A 3 -3.57 -2.02 -13.30
C ALA A 3 -3.64 -3.42 -13.96
N ALA A 4 -2.54 -3.85 -14.62
CA ALA A 4 -2.45 -5.18 -15.21
C ALA A 4 -2.59 -6.31 -14.18
N PHE A 5 -2.05 -6.14 -12.98
CA PHE A 5 -2.20 -7.09 -11.89
C PHE A 5 -3.67 -7.27 -11.51
N VAL A 6 -4.38 -6.16 -11.30
CA VAL A 6 -5.81 -6.20 -10.92
C VAL A 6 -6.65 -6.91 -11.98
N LYS A 7 -6.36 -6.67 -13.26
CA LYS A 7 -7.09 -7.31 -14.37
C LYS A 7 -6.88 -8.81 -14.45
N GLN A 8 -5.78 -9.32 -13.90
CA GLN A 8 -5.46 -10.75 -13.91
C GLN A 8 -6.12 -11.54 -12.78
N LEU A 9 -6.73 -10.85 -11.80
CA LEU A 9 -7.30 -11.50 -10.62
C LEU A 9 -8.65 -12.13 -10.93
N PRO A 10 -8.96 -13.29 -10.29
CA PRO A 10 -10.32 -13.85 -10.35
C PRO A 10 -11.35 -12.84 -9.84
N LYS A 11 -12.47 -12.74 -10.54
CA LYS A 11 -13.53 -11.77 -10.22
C LYS A 11 -14.56 -12.38 -9.27
N THR A 12 -14.12 -12.75 -8.08
CA THR A 12 -15.00 -13.19 -7.00
C THR A 12 -15.48 -11.97 -6.19
N ILE A 13 -16.58 -12.12 -5.44
CA ILE A 13 -17.09 -11.04 -4.57
C ILE A 13 -16.02 -10.61 -3.57
N SER A 14 -15.33 -11.59 -2.97
CA SER A 14 -14.25 -11.33 -2.02
C SER A 14 -13.10 -10.54 -2.66
N ASN A 15 -12.65 -10.95 -3.84
CA ASN A 15 -11.57 -10.24 -4.54
C ASN A 15 -11.99 -8.84 -4.97
N ILE A 16 -13.22 -8.65 -5.41
CA ILE A 16 -13.72 -7.32 -5.79
C ILE A 16 -13.65 -6.37 -4.60
N GLU A 17 -14.07 -6.82 -3.42
CA GLU A 17 -14.03 -6.01 -2.21
C GLU A 17 -12.58 -5.72 -1.77
N ASP A 18 -11.73 -6.75 -1.75
CA ASP A 18 -10.32 -6.59 -1.34
C ASP A 18 -9.55 -5.70 -2.31
N VAL A 19 -9.81 -5.83 -3.61
CA VAL A 19 -9.19 -4.94 -4.63
C VAL A 19 -9.63 -3.50 -4.42
N ARG A 20 -10.91 -3.27 -4.14
CA ARG A 20 -11.41 -1.91 -3.88
C ARG A 20 -10.69 -1.29 -2.69
N GLN A 21 -10.53 -2.03 -1.59
CA GLN A 21 -9.79 -1.56 -0.43
C GLN A 21 -8.32 -1.34 -0.73
N LEU A 22 -7.70 -2.24 -1.49
CA LEU A 22 -6.29 -2.10 -1.90
C LEU A 22 -6.07 -0.83 -2.74
N VAL A 23 -6.94 -0.57 -3.70
CA VAL A 23 -6.86 0.64 -4.53
C VAL A 23 -6.99 1.89 -3.65
N ARG A 24 -7.95 1.88 -2.73
CA ARG A 24 -8.16 3.00 -1.79
C ARG A 24 -6.92 3.27 -0.95
N VAL A 25 -6.39 2.25 -0.27
CA VAL A 25 -5.26 2.46 0.65
C VAL A 25 -3.95 2.77 -0.09
N SER A 26 -3.70 2.16 -1.25
CA SER A 26 -2.49 2.46 -2.01
C SER A 26 -2.52 3.88 -2.58
N GLY A 27 -3.70 4.36 -3.02
CA GLY A 27 -3.87 5.75 -3.43
C GLY A 27 -3.67 6.72 -2.27
N SER A 28 -4.12 6.35 -1.08
CA SER A 28 -3.94 7.14 0.13
C SER A 28 -2.48 7.29 0.53
N VAL A 29 -1.64 6.26 0.32
CA VAL A 29 -0.19 6.37 0.56
C VAL A 29 0.39 7.50 -0.29
N ALA A 30 0.10 7.50 -1.59
CA ALA A 30 0.62 8.52 -2.51
C ALA A 30 0.11 9.92 -2.14
N ALA A 31 -1.19 10.05 -1.86
CA ALA A 31 -1.80 11.34 -1.50
C ALA A 31 -1.20 11.90 -0.21
N ASN A 32 -1.02 11.07 0.81
CA ASN A 32 -0.46 11.52 2.08
C ASN A 32 1.03 11.83 1.98
N TRP A 33 1.77 11.15 1.11
CA TRP A 33 3.17 11.50 0.87
C TRP A 33 3.30 12.89 0.23
N ILE A 34 2.43 13.22 -0.72
CA ILE A 34 2.39 14.56 -1.31
C ILE A 34 2.10 15.61 -0.23
N GLU A 35 1.12 15.35 0.65
CA GLU A 35 0.80 16.25 1.75
C GLU A 35 1.98 16.40 2.72
N ALA A 36 2.69 15.32 3.02
CA ALA A 36 3.89 15.37 3.86
C ALA A 36 4.98 16.23 3.22
N ASP A 37 5.23 16.03 1.93
CA ASP A 37 6.25 16.76 1.19
C ASP A 37 5.98 18.27 1.18
N GLU A 38 4.72 18.68 1.19
CA GLU A 38 4.31 20.07 1.18
C GLU A 38 3.96 20.62 2.56
N ALA A 39 4.17 19.84 3.63
CA ALA A 39 3.80 20.25 4.98
C ALA A 39 4.59 21.47 5.46
N LEU A 40 3.91 22.39 6.12
CA LEU A 40 4.50 23.63 6.61
C LEU A 40 5.03 23.51 8.04
N SER A 41 4.76 22.41 8.72
CA SER A 41 5.23 22.17 10.08
C SER A 41 5.71 20.74 10.26
N LYS A 42 6.59 20.53 11.23
CA LYS A 42 7.06 19.21 11.63
C LYS A 42 5.90 18.31 12.06
N LYS A 43 4.94 18.87 12.80
CA LYS A 43 3.77 18.13 13.27
C LYS A 43 2.93 17.61 12.11
N ASP A 44 2.65 18.44 11.12
CA ASP A 44 1.89 18.05 9.94
C ASP A 44 2.65 17.03 9.11
N PHE A 45 3.96 17.20 8.94
CA PHE A 45 4.81 16.25 8.24
C PHE A 45 4.71 14.86 8.89
N LEU A 46 4.93 14.80 10.19
CA LEU A 46 4.88 13.54 10.95
C LEU A 46 3.50 12.89 10.87
N MET A 47 2.44 13.67 10.97
CA MET A 47 1.08 13.16 10.85
C MET A 47 0.87 12.44 9.52
N HIS A 48 1.24 13.09 8.41
CA HIS A 48 1.06 12.52 7.08
C HIS A 48 1.96 11.32 6.82
N VAL A 49 3.20 11.33 7.31
CA VAL A 49 4.10 10.16 7.18
C VAL A 49 3.58 8.97 7.99
N LYS A 50 3.02 9.21 9.17
CA LYS A 50 2.40 8.15 9.98
C LYS A 50 1.18 7.54 9.28
N ILE A 51 0.39 8.36 8.58
CA ILE A 51 -0.71 7.86 7.76
C ILE A 51 -0.16 7.03 6.60
N CYS A 52 0.90 7.50 5.93
CA CYS A 52 1.56 6.72 4.87
C CYS A 52 1.96 5.34 5.37
N ARG A 53 2.58 5.25 6.54
CA ARG A 53 3.00 3.98 7.13
C ARG A 53 1.81 3.07 7.40
N LYS A 54 0.75 3.60 7.99
CA LYS A 54 -0.48 2.86 8.28
C LYS A 54 -1.10 2.30 6.99
N GLU A 55 -1.25 3.16 5.97
CA GLU A 55 -1.89 2.77 4.71
C GLU A 55 -1.02 1.79 3.91
N ALA A 56 0.31 1.93 3.96
CA ALA A 56 1.21 0.96 3.33
C ALA A 56 1.09 -0.41 3.99
N ASN A 57 0.95 -0.45 5.32
CA ASN A 57 0.75 -1.70 6.05
C ASN A 57 -0.61 -2.33 5.71
N GLU A 58 -1.66 -1.53 5.55
CA GLU A 58 -2.96 -2.01 5.11
C GLU A 58 -2.91 -2.53 3.67
N SER A 59 -2.15 -1.87 2.78
CA SER A 59 -1.93 -2.35 1.41
C SER A 59 -1.34 -3.76 1.40
N ARG A 60 -0.36 -3.99 2.26
CA ARG A 60 0.25 -5.31 2.41
C ARG A 60 -0.78 -6.35 2.86
N LEU A 61 -1.64 -6.00 3.82
CA LEU A 61 -2.70 -6.89 4.29
C LEU A 61 -3.65 -7.27 3.16
N PHE A 62 -4.16 -6.30 2.41
CA PHE A 62 -5.11 -6.57 1.33
C PHE A 62 -4.47 -7.37 0.21
N LEU A 63 -3.19 -7.11 -0.12
CA LEU A 63 -2.46 -7.92 -1.09
C LEU A 63 -2.39 -9.39 -0.67
N ARG A 64 -2.22 -9.66 0.61
CA ARG A 64 -2.16 -11.02 1.14
C ARG A 64 -3.51 -11.72 1.18
N LEU A 65 -4.60 -10.96 1.29
CA LEU A 65 -5.97 -11.51 1.31
C LEU A 65 -6.49 -11.85 -0.08
N ILE A 66 -5.95 -11.23 -1.12
CA ILE A 66 -6.42 -11.40 -2.49
C ILE A 66 -6.09 -12.82 -3.00
N ASP A 67 -7.10 -13.50 -3.54
CA ASP A 67 -6.92 -14.78 -4.24
C ASP A 67 -6.38 -14.47 -5.65
N THR A 68 -5.21 -15.03 -5.96
CA THR A 68 -4.55 -14.83 -7.25
C THR A 68 -4.91 -15.89 -8.28
N GLY A 69 -5.76 -16.87 -7.90
CA GLY A 69 -6.11 -17.99 -8.75
C GLY A 69 -4.95 -18.98 -8.86
N LEU A 70 -4.90 -19.72 -9.96
CA LEU A 70 -3.91 -20.78 -10.17
C LEU A 70 -2.66 -20.32 -10.93
N ALA A 71 -2.62 -19.07 -11.40
CA ALA A 71 -1.51 -18.57 -12.19
C ALA A 71 -0.32 -18.22 -11.30
N LYS A 72 0.79 -18.95 -11.46
CA LYS A 72 2.03 -18.71 -10.69
C LYS A 72 2.61 -17.32 -10.92
N ALA A 73 2.50 -16.81 -12.15
CA ALA A 73 3.00 -15.47 -12.48
C ALA A 73 2.24 -14.39 -11.71
N THR A 74 0.92 -14.51 -11.56
CA THR A 74 0.08 -13.59 -10.81
C THR A 74 0.43 -13.64 -9.32
N LEU A 75 0.64 -14.83 -8.77
CA LEU A 75 1.07 -15.01 -7.39
C LEU A 75 2.42 -14.33 -7.14
N ALA A 76 3.38 -14.49 -8.06
CA ALA A 76 4.70 -13.86 -7.93
C ALA A 76 4.61 -12.33 -7.93
N ILE A 77 3.74 -11.75 -8.76
CA ILE A 77 3.51 -10.30 -8.78
C ILE A 77 2.90 -9.84 -7.46
N ARG A 78 1.90 -10.57 -6.94
CA ARG A 78 1.30 -10.26 -5.64
C ARG A 78 2.35 -10.25 -4.53
N ASP A 79 3.19 -11.27 -4.47
CA ASP A 79 4.22 -11.39 -3.44
C ASP A 79 5.24 -10.26 -3.54
N LYS A 80 5.61 -9.87 -4.76
CA LYS A 80 6.51 -8.74 -4.99
C LYS A 80 5.89 -7.43 -4.51
N LEU A 81 4.63 -7.19 -4.83
CA LEU A 81 3.92 -5.97 -4.39
C LEU A 81 3.77 -5.92 -2.87
N ALA A 82 3.49 -7.07 -2.23
CA ALA A 82 3.41 -7.14 -0.78
C ALA A 82 4.76 -6.85 -0.12
N GLU A 83 5.86 -7.32 -0.70
CA GLU A 83 7.21 -7.02 -0.22
C GLU A 83 7.56 -5.56 -0.40
N GLU A 84 7.19 -4.95 -1.53
CA GLU A 84 7.38 -3.51 -1.75
C GLU A 84 6.60 -2.69 -0.70
N ALA A 85 5.38 -3.10 -0.37
CA ALA A 85 4.59 -2.44 0.68
C ALA A 85 5.26 -2.57 2.06
N ARG A 86 5.83 -3.73 2.36
CA ARG A 86 6.59 -3.94 3.59
C ARG A 86 7.81 -3.02 3.66
N GLU A 87 8.55 -2.90 2.57
CA GLU A 87 9.71 -2.01 2.48
C GLU A 87 9.31 -0.55 2.72
N LEU A 88 8.18 -0.12 2.15
CA LEU A 88 7.66 1.23 2.38
C LEU A 88 7.37 1.48 3.87
N THR A 89 6.78 0.52 4.58
CA THR A 89 6.53 0.69 6.02
C THR A 89 7.83 0.89 6.80
N LEU A 90 8.90 0.20 6.42
CA LEU A 90 10.22 0.36 7.04
C LEU A 90 10.82 1.72 6.73
N ILE A 91 10.68 2.19 5.50
CA ILE A 91 11.15 3.52 5.08
C ILE A 91 10.43 4.61 5.87
N PHE A 92 9.10 4.55 5.94
CA PHE A 92 8.32 5.54 6.70
C PHE A 92 8.66 5.50 8.19
N SER A 93 8.86 4.31 8.76
CA SER A 93 9.28 4.18 10.16
C SER A 93 10.64 4.83 10.41
N ALA A 94 11.60 4.67 9.49
CA ALA A 94 12.91 5.31 9.59
C ALA A 94 12.82 6.85 9.50
N ILE A 95 11.98 7.36 8.60
CA ILE A 95 11.74 8.81 8.47
C ILE A 95 11.14 9.36 9.77
N ILE A 96 10.15 8.67 10.33
CA ILE A 96 9.52 9.08 11.59
C ILE A 96 10.54 9.13 12.72
N ALA A 97 11.34 8.06 12.86
CA ALA A 97 12.34 7.98 13.92
C ALA A 97 13.38 9.10 13.84
N LYS A 98 13.81 9.45 12.61
CA LYS A 98 14.78 10.54 12.42
C LYS A 98 14.19 11.93 12.66
N THR A 99 12.89 12.08 12.46
CA THR A 99 12.22 13.37 12.56
C THR A 99 11.77 13.66 13.99
N GLU A 100 11.36 12.63 14.71
CA GLU A 100 10.99 12.78 16.12
C GLU A 100 12.23 13.09 16.98
#